data_155b26ce5dc666979b60c78b6d537b56
#
_entry.id   155b26ce5dc666979b60c78b6d537b56
#
_cell.length_a   1.000
_cell.length_b   1.000
_cell.length_c   1.000
_cell.angle_alpha   90.00
_cell.angle_beta   90.00
_cell.angle_gamma   90.00
#
_symmetry.space_group_name_H-M   'P 1'
#
loop_
_entity.id
_entity.type
_entity.pdbx_description
1 polymer ?
#
loop_
_entity_poly.entity_id
_entity_poly.type
_entity_poly.pdbx_seq_one_letter_code
_entity_poly.pdbx_strand_id
1 'polypeptide(L)'
;MTDYVSVRDLRVAAIIGVHDWEREAEQTLIVSVDMVPETAGLRRAVATDDLADALDYSAVAETITAVLREGRFRLIETAAERVAERLLAGHPVARLRLELRKPITSGPAAYTAAVTIERTRGIS
;
A
#
# COMPACT_ATOMS: atom_id res chain seq x y z
N MET A 1 -0.15 1.15 24.05
CA MET A 1 -1.06 0.76 22.96
C MET A 1 -0.73 1.54 21.70
N THR A 2 -0.88 0.92 20.56
CA THR A 2 -0.55 1.52 19.28
C THR A 2 -1.83 1.91 18.55
N ASP A 3 -1.88 3.15 18.06
CA ASP A 3 -3.00 3.61 17.23
C ASP A 3 -2.65 3.42 15.76
N TYR A 4 -3.65 3.02 14.98
CA TYR A 4 -3.49 2.78 13.56
C TYR A 4 -4.49 3.62 12.75
N VAL A 5 -4.02 4.09 11.60
CA VAL A 5 -4.89 4.56 10.53
C VAL A 5 -4.70 3.56 9.38
N SER A 6 -5.79 3.08 8.82
CA SER A 6 -5.72 2.00 7.83
C SER A 6 -6.44 2.37 6.55
N VAL A 7 -5.91 1.86 5.44
CA VAL A 7 -6.60 1.77 4.16
C VAL A 7 -6.78 0.28 3.88
N ARG A 8 -8.02 -0.16 3.69
CA ARG A 8 -8.31 -1.58 3.53
C ARG A 8 -8.97 -1.87 2.20
N ASP A 9 -8.53 -2.95 1.58
CA ASP A 9 -9.13 -3.49 0.34
C ASP A 9 -9.17 -2.48 -0.81
N LEU A 10 -8.13 -1.67 -0.92
CA LEU A 10 -7.98 -0.76 -2.06
C LEU A 10 -7.71 -1.57 -3.32
N ARG A 11 -8.58 -1.44 -4.32
CA ARG A 11 -8.44 -2.15 -5.58
C ARG A 11 -7.75 -1.27 -6.61
N VAL A 12 -6.69 -1.78 -7.19
CA VAL A 12 -5.90 -1.04 -8.19
C VAL A 12 -5.73 -1.92 -9.43
N ALA A 13 -6.14 -1.41 -10.58
CA ALA A 13 -5.88 -2.07 -11.86
C ALA A 13 -4.48 -1.68 -12.33
N ALA A 14 -3.61 -2.66 -12.52
CA ALA A 14 -2.21 -2.42 -12.88
C ALA A 14 -1.62 -3.60 -13.66
N ILE A 15 -0.55 -3.31 -14.41
CA ILE A 15 0.25 -4.36 -15.04
C ILE A 15 1.13 -4.99 -13.96
N ILE A 16 1.03 -6.30 -13.80
CA ILE A 16 1.76 -7.06 -12.78
C ILE A 16 1.96 -8.50 -13.24
N GLY A 17 3.17 -9.03 -13.07
CA GLY A 17 3.46 -10.43 -13.34
C GLY A 17 4.65 -10.65 -14.26
N VAL A 18 5.14 -11.90 -14.31
CA VAL A 18 6.34 -12.29 -15.05
C VAL A 18 6.04 -12.89 -16.43
N HIS A 19 4.82 -13.38 -16.64
CA HIS A 19 4.45 -13.99 -17.90
C HIS A 19 4.15 -12.95 -18.97
N ASP A 20 4.43 -13.27 -20.24
CA ASP A 20 4.21 -12.34 -21.34
C ASP A 20 2.76 -11.84 -21.42
N TRP A 21 1.79 -12.74 -21.22
CA TRP A 21 0.37 -12.36 -21.25
C TRP A 21 0.00 -11.40 -20.09
N GLU A 22 0.73 -11.47 -18.96
CA GLU A 22 0.50 -10.55 -17.83
C GLU A 22 1.00 -9.14 -18.14
N ARG A 23 1.91 -8.99 -19.09
CA ARG A 23 2.47 -7.68 -19.48
C ARG A 23 1.55 -6.91 -20.42
N GLU A 24 0.51 -7.54 -20.94
CA GLU A 24 -0.36 -6.97 -21.97
C GLU A 24 -1.71 -6.51 -21.44
N ALA A 25 -2.10 -6.89 -20.24
CA ALA A 25 -3.41 -6.57 -19.69
C ALA A 25 -3.31 -6.25 -18.20
N GLU A 26 -4.12 -5.29 -17.77
CA GLU A 26 -4.20 -4.95 -16.34
C GLU A 26 -4.87 -6.06 -15.55
N GLN A 27 -4.40 -6.24 -14.32
CA GLN A 27 -5.00 -7.14 -13.34
C GLN A 27 -5.35 -6.32 -12.10
N THR A 28 -6.29 -6.81 -11.30
CA THR A 28 -6.66 -6.17 -10.06
C THR A 28 -5.72 -6.60 -8.94
N LEU A 29 -5.07 -5.63 -8.32
CA LEU A 29 -4.35 -5.81 -7.07
C LEU A 29 -5.19 -5.27 -5.93
N ILE A 30 -5.10 -5.89 -4.76
CA ILE A 30 -5.86 -5.47 -3.58
C ILE A 30 -4.85 -5.16 -2.48
N VAL A 31 -4.85 -3.92 -2.01
CA VAL A 31 -3.87 -3.44 -1.03
C VAL A 31 -4.57 -3.05 0.26
N SER A 32 -4.03 -3.52 1.37
CA SER A 32 -4.42 -3.09 2.70
C SER A 32 -3.18 -2.67 3.46
N VAL A 33 -3.24 -1.54 4.14
CA VAL A 33 -2.13 -1.05 4.93
C VAL A 33 -2.63 -0.52 6.27
N ASP A 34 -1.96 -0.95 7.34
CA ASP A 34 -2.13 -0.42 8.68
C ASP A 34 -0.94 0.48 8.96
N MET A 35 -1.20 1.74 9.27
CA MET A 35 -0.17 2.75 9.46
C MET A 35 -0.21 3.29 10.88
N VAL A 36 0.97 3.41 11.49
CA VAL A 36 1.13 4.10 12.76
C VAL A 36 1.49 5.55 12.45
N PRO A 37 0.58 6.50 12.72
CA PRO A 37 0.87 7.91 12.47
C PRO A 37 1.98 8.42 13.40
N GLU A 38 2.66 9.46 12.98
CA GLU A 38 3.58 10.16 13.86
C GLU A 38 2.79 10.78 15.03
N THR A 39 3.27 10.55 16.26
CA THR A 39 2.55 10.90 17.48
C THR A 39 2.14 12.36 17.57
N ALA A 40 3.06 13.27 17.26
CA ALA A 40 2.79 14.71 17.34
C ALA A 40 1.69 15.15 16.38
N GLY A 41 1.70 14.63 15.14
CA GLY A 41 0.65 14.93 14.16
C GLY A 41 -0.71 14.37 14.56
N LEU A 42 -0.73 13.14 15.08
CA LEU A 42 -1.98 12.53 15.55
C LEU A 42 -2.59 13.33 16.70
N ARG A 43 -1.78 13.75 17.66
CA ARG A 43 -2.25 14.59 18.78
C ARG A 43 -2.83 15.91 18.31
N ARG A 44 -2.16 16.58 17.36
CA ARG A 44 -2.67 17.83 16.76
C ARG A 44 -4.00 17.59 16.05
N ALA A 45 -4.10 16.54 15.25
CA ALA A 45 -5.32 16.24 14.51
C ALA A 45 -6.51 16.01 15.44
N VAL A 46 -6.30 15.27 16.53
CA VAL A 46 -7.36 15.02 17.52
C VAL A 46 -7.76 16.32 18.23
N ALA A 47 -6.79 17.21 18.51
CA ALA A 47 -7.05 18.47 19.19
C ALA A 47 -7.75 19.50 18.29
N THR A 48 -7.40 19.56 17.00
CA THR A 48 -7.89 20.57 16.07
C THR A 48 -9.07 20.10 15.21
N ASP A 49 -9.23 18.79 15.07
CA ASP A 49 -10.16 18.16 14.13
C ASP A 49 -9.94 18.67 12.69
N ASP A 50 -8.68 18.90 12.34
CA ASP A 50 -8.27 19.45 11.05
C ASP A 50 -7.50 18.40 10.25
N LEU A 51 -7.91 18.16 9.01
CA LEU A 51 -7.26 17.22 8.08
C LEU A 51 -5.80 17.58 7.84
N ALA A 52 -5.45 18.86 7.88
CA ALA A 52 -4.07 19.31 7.68
C ALA A 52 -3.09 18.72 8.70
N ASP A 53 -3.57 18.37 9.90
CA ASP A 53 -2.78 17.77 10.96
C ASP A 53 -2.82 16.24 10.93
N ALA A 54 -3.76 15.66 10.20
CA ALA A 54 -4.01 14.23 10.16
C ALA A 54 -3.16 13.51 9.10
N LEU A 55 -3.03 12.20 9.28
CA LEU A 55 -2.57 11.32 8.22
C LEU A 55 -3.72 11.18 7.21
N ASP A 56 -3.56 11.75 6.02
CA ASP A 56 -4.58 11.79 4.98
C ASP A 56 -4.64 10.44 4.25
N TYR A 57 -5.61 9.60 4.60
CA TYR A 57 -5.76 8.28 3.98
C TYR A 57 -6.18 8.35 2.50
N SER A 58 -6.83 9.44 2.07
CA SER A 58 -7.13 9.63 0.65
C SER A 58 -5.85 9.86 -0.16
N ALA A 59 -4.93 10.68 0.37
CA ALA A 59 -3.63 10.91 -0.26
C ALA A 59 -2.78 9.62 -0.25
N VAL A 60 -2.89 8.81 0.80
CA VAL A 60 -2.23 7.50 0.87
C VAL A 60 -2.75 6.59 -0.25
N ALA A 61 -4.06 6.51 -0.43
CA ALA A 61 -4.66 5.70 -1.50
C ALA A 61 -4.21 6.16 -2.89
N GLU A 62 -4.11 7.46 -3.11
CA GLU A 62 -3.59 8.02 -4.36
C GLU A 62 -2.12 7.63 -4.60
N THR A 63 -1.30 7.69 -3.57
CA THR A 63 0.11 7.28 -3.65
C THR A 63 0.24 5.81 -4.02
N ILE A 64 -0.50 4.94 -3.34
CA ILE A 64 -0.50 3.49 -3.63
C ILE A 64 -0.89 3.24 -5.08
N THR A 65 -1.96 3.87 -5.54
CA THR A 65 -2.45 3.71 -6.91
C THR A 65 -1.41 4.15 -7.93
N ALA A 66 -0.80 5.31 -7.72
CA ALA A 66 0.24 5.83 -8.62
C ALA A 66 1.45 4.91 -8.71
N VAL A 67 1.96 4.45 -7.56
CA VAL A 67 3.12 3.55 -7.52
C VAL A 67 2.86 2.25 -8.29
N LEU A 68 1.71 1.64 -8.06
CA LEU A 68 1.36 0.37 -8.70
C LEU A 68 1.12 0.51 -10.20
N ARG A 69 0.46 1.59 -10.62
CA ARG A 69 0.19 1.81 -12.05
C ARG A 69 1.44 2.19 -12.82
N GLU A 70 2.28 3.03 -12.27
CA GLU A 70 3.52 3.48 -12.92
C GLU A 70 4.60 2.41 -12.93
N GLY A 71 4.65 1.57 -11.90
CA GLY A 71 5.75 0.64 -11.67
C GLY A 71 5.78 -0.55 -12.62
N ARG A 72 4.64 -1.03 -13.09
CA ARG A 72 4.54 -2.20 -13.98
C ARG A 72 5.41 -3.35 -13.50
N PHE A 73 5.30 -3.68 -12.23
CA PHE A 73 6.19 -4.63 -11.56
C PHE A 73 5.98 -6.07 -12.04
N ARG A 74 7.04 -6.85 -12.01
CA ARG A 74 6.95 -8.29 -12.30
C ARG A 74 6.53 -9.07 -11.07
N LEU A 75 6.99 -8.66 -9.89
CA LEU A 75 6.77 -9.36 -8.63
C LEU A 75 5.93 -8.52 -7.68
N ILE A 76 4.97 -9.15 -7.01
CA ILE A 76 4.18 -8.47 -5.97
C ILE A 76 5.06 -8.08 -4.78
N GLU A 77 6.15 -8.79 -4.54
CA GLU A 77 7.13 -8.46 -3.50
C GLU A 77 7.80 -7.11 -3.77
N THR A 78 8.22 -6.87 -5.01
CA THR A 78 8.80 -5.59 -5.42
C THR A 78 7.77 -4.47 -5.33
N ALA A 79 6.55 -4.75 -5.79
CA ALA A 79 5.46 -3.78 -5.73
C ALA A 79 5.18 -3.34 -4.29
N ALA A 80 5.08 -4.31 -3.37
CA ALA A 80 4.85 -4.04 -1.96
C ALA A 80 5.97 -3.17 -1.35
N GLU A 81 7.21 -3.50 -1.65
CA GLU A 81 8.38 -2.75 -1.15
C GLU A 81 8.37 -1.29 -1.64
N ARG A 82 8.09 -1.07 -2.92
CA ARG A 82 8.05 0.28 -3.48
C ARG A 82 6.90 1.10 -2.91
N VAL A 83 5.74 0.49 -2.69
CA VAL A 83 4.62 1.16 -2.03
C VAL A 83 5.01 1.57 -0.61
N ALA A 84 5.59 0.65 0.16
CA ALA A 84 6.00 0.93 1.54
C ALA A 84 7.02 2.07 1.60
N GLU A 85 8.05 2.04 0.76
CA GLU A 85 9.06 3.10 0.68
C GLU A 85 8.43 4.46 0.42
N ARG A 86 7.50 4.52 -0.53
CA ARG A 86 6.87 5.78 -0.92
C ARG A 86 5.95 6.32 0.18
N LEU A 87 5.23 5.44 0.86
CA LEU A 87 4.37 5.85 1.98
C LEU A 87 5.20 6.41 3.14
N LEU A 88 6.29 5.75 3.48
CA LEU A 88 7.17 6.21 4.57
C LEU A 88 7.89 7.52 4.22
N ALA A 89 8.23 7.73 2.95
CA ALA A 89 8.91 8.95 2.51
C ALA A 89 7.97 10.15 2.36
N GLY A 90 6.73 9.92 1.96
CA GLY A 90 5.82 10.99 1.54
C GLY A 90 4.69 11.31 2.49
N HIS A 91 4.52 10.57 3.59
CA HIS A 91 3.42 10.75 4.53
C HIS A 91 3.93 10.67 5.98
N PRO A 92 3.19 11.25 6.95
CA PRO A 92 3.62 11.24 8.36
C PRO A 92 3.33 9.88 9.03
N VAL A 93 3.99 8.85 8.54
CA VAL A 93 3.86 7.47 8.99
C VAL A 93 5.15 7.04 9.66
N ALA A 94 5.08 6.60 10.92
CA ALA A 94 6.24 6.11 11.65
C ALA A 94 6.61 4.68 11.24
N ARG A 95 5.61 3.84 11.07
CA ARG A 95 5.77 2.46 10.62
C ARG A 95 4.47 1.95 10.01
N LEU A 96 4.56 0.88 9.23
CA LEU A 96 3.40 0.31 8.57
C LEU A 96 3.50 -1.21 8.45
N ARG A 97 2.32 -1.83 8.31
CA ARG A 97 2.16 -3.21 7.89
C ARG A 97 1.31 -3.21 6.63
N LEU A 98 1.84 -3.73 5.54
CA LEU A 98 1.20 -3.68 4.23
C LEU A 98 0.99 -5.09 3.69
N GLU A 99 -0.24 -5.38 3.25
CA GLU A 99 -0.57 -6.60 2.53
C GLU A 99 -0.95 -6.25 1.10
N LEU A 100 -0.31 -6.90 0.15
CA LEU A 100 -0.65 -6.79 -1.27
C LEU A 100 -1.09 -8.16 -1.77
N ARG A 101 -2.32 -8.24 -2.30
CA ARG A 101 -2.94 -9.48 -2.77
C ARG A 101 -3.16 -9.41 -4.27
N LYS A 102 -2.90 -10.53 -4.92
CA LYS A 102 -3.13 -10.71 -6.35
C LYS A 102 -4.02 -11.94 -6.55
N PRO A 103 -5.29 -11.77 -6.91
CA PRO A 103 -6.13 -12.91 -7.25
C PRO A 103 -5.61 -13.63 -8.50
N ILE A 104 -5.45 -14.93 -8.40
CA ILE A 104 -5.01 -15.80 -9.50
C ILE A 104 -6.22 -16.55 -10.02
N THR A 105 -6.65 -16.21 -11.23
CA THR A 105 -7.83 -16.82 -11.86
C THR A 105 -7.48 -17.62 -13.10
N SER A 106 -6.24 -17.59 -13.55
CA SER A 106 -5.74 -18.39 -14.65
C SER A 106 -5.28 -19.77 -14.15
N GLY A 107 -5.64 -20.82 -14.85
CA GLY A 107 -5.22 -22.16 -14.47
C GLY A 107 -6.32 -22.95 -13.76
N PRO A 108 -6.02 -24.20 -13.32
CA PRO A 108 -7.02 -25.13 -12.82
C PRO A 108 -7.54 -24.84 -11.42
N ALA A 109 -6.85 -24.00 -10.66
CA ALA A 109 -7.27 -23.63 -9.30
C ALA A 109 -7.25 -22.12 -9.15
N ALA A 110 -8.33 -21.57 -8.58
CA ALA A 110 -8.40 -20.16 -8.21
C ALA A 110 -7.87 -19.99 -6.78
N TYR A 111 -7.00 -19.01 -6.59
CA TYR A 111 -6.44 -18.66 -5.28
C TYR A 111 -5.99 -17.23 -5.28
N THR A 112 -5.60 -16.71 -4.12
CA THR A 112 -5.01 -15.38 -3.99
C THR A 112 -3.56 -15.52 -3.50
N ALA A 113 -2.64 -14.98 -4.26
CA ALA A 113 -1.27 -14.81 -3.81
C ALA A 113 -1.17 -13.51 -3.00
N ALA A 114 -0.42 -13.53 -1.92
CA ALA A 114 -0.28 -12.36 -1.06
C ALA A 114 1.14 -12.24 -0.53
N VAL A 115 1.56 -11.00 -0.33
CA VAL A 115 2.78 -10.67 0.40
C VAL A 115 2.43 -9.68 1.48
N THR A 116 2.97 -9.90 2.68
CA THR A 116 2.78 -9.00 3.82
C THR A 116 4.15 -8.56 4.31
N ILE A 117 4.35 -7.26 4.42
CA ILE A 117 5.61 -6.70 4.91
C ILE A 117 5.36 -5.68 6.01
N GLU A 118 6.35 -5.54 6.87
CA GLU A 118 6.36 -4.53 7.93
C GLU A 118 7.61 -3.67 7.76
N ARG A 119 7.45 -2.35 7.78
CA ARG A 119 8.55 -1.42 7.58
C ARG A 119 8.43 -0.25 8.54
N THR A 120 9.58 0.26 8.95
CA THR A 120 9.70 1.40 9.85
C THR A 120 10.50 2.49 9.15
N ARG A 121 10.09 3.74 9.34
CA ARG A 121 10.78 4.89 8.75
C ARG A 121 12.24 4.96 9.22
N GLY A 122 13.15 5.26 8.28
CA GLY A 122 14.57 5.44 8.57
C GLY A 122 15.35 4.15 8.79
N ILE A 123 14.73 2.98 8.61
CA ILE A 123 15.39 1.67 8.72
C ILE A 123 15.40 1.01 7.35
N SER A 124 16.58 0.74 6.86
CA SER A 124 16.79 0.09 5.56
C SER A 124 16.63 -1.42 5.66
#